data_7865db3acfc8f91d6188e3c9cda0b500
#
_entry.id   7865db3acfc8f91d6188e3c9cda0b500
#
_cell.length_a   1.000
_cell.length_b   1.000
_cell.length_c   1.000
_cell.angle_alpha   90.00
_cell.angle_beta   90.00
_cell.angle_gamma   90.00
#
_symmetry.space_group_name_H-M   'P 1'
#
loop_
_entity.id
_entity.type
_entity.pdbx_description
1 polymer ?
#
loop_
_entity_poly.entity_id
_entity_poly.type
_entity_poly.pdbx_seq_one_letter_code
_entity_poly.pdbx_strand_id
1 'polypeptide(L)'
;ETGFNSENLSIRETNRLATIINEKHNIEFVRMEMGIPNIPTPNIAKIAEKEAIDKGLQGFYPPFDGIPKLKNAAKNFVKAFLNVDVESKHVIPTCGSLQGGYISQALAGNMNEGKKTIIYLDPTFPVTRYQAKFLGLEAIGIDLYDYRGSELIEEIKKHVSAGKIGGILWSSPNNPSWSCLNDFELENIAKICDENEILAIEDLAYIGMDFRKDYSVPFSEPFIPTIGNYGENWVTLISASK
;
A
#
# COMPACT_ATOMS: atom_id res chain seq x y z
N GLU A 1 37.68 0.66 0.83
CA GLU A 1 36.75 1.77 0.50
C GLU A 1 35.61 1.18 -0.34
N THR A 2 34.36 1.29 0.13
CA THR A 2 33.19 0.66 -0.51
C THR A 2 32.52 1.57 -1.53
N GLY A 3 32.90 2.86 -1.60
CA GLY A 3 32.29 3.86 -2.45
C GLY A 3 30.88 4.30 -2.02
N PHE A 4 30.41 3.83 -0.85
CA PHE A 4 29.11 4.20 -0.31
C PHE A 4 29.18 5.41 0.63
N ASN A 5 28.20 6.31 0.54
CA ASN A 5 28.01 7.36 1.55
C ASN A 5 27.27 6.76 2.76
N SER A 6 27.98 6.59 3.88
CA SER A 6 27.46 5.93 5.09
C SER A 6 26.31 6.69 5.77
N GLU A 7 26.14 7.99 5.48
CA GLU A 7 25.12 8.82 6.13
C GLU A 7 23.73 8.70 5.47
N ASN A 8 23.67 8.26 4.20
CA ASN A 8 22.44 8.22 3.42
C ASN A 8 22.34 6.98 2.52
N LEU A 9 22.53 5.80 3.10
CA LEU A 9 22.38 4.53 2.36
C LEU A 9 20.93 4.21 2.05
N SER A 10 20.63 3.92 0.79
CA SER A 10 19.37 3.28 0.43
C SER A 10 19.32 1.84 0.94
N ILE A 11 18.10 1.27 1.05
CA ILE A 11 17.91 -0.15 1.45
C ILE A 11 18.76 -1.09 0.58
N ARG A 12 18.85 -0.84 -0.73
CA ARG A 12 19.63 -1.66 -1.65
C ARG A 12 21.14 -1.52 -1.44
N GLU A 13 21.61 -0.32 -1.13
CA GLU A 13 23.02 -0.06 -0.82
C GLU A 13 23.40 -0.69 0.51
N THR A 14 22.53 -0.61 1.53
CA THR A 14 22.71 -1.32 2.81
C THR A 14 22.81 -2.83 2.60
N ASN A 15 21.92 -3.41 1.80
CA ASN A 15 21.96 -4.83 1.43
C ASN A 15 23.29 -5.20 0.77
N ARG A 16 23.72 -4.43 -0.24
CA ARG A 16 24.99 -4.65 -0.96
C ARG A 16 26.20 -4.51 -0.03
N LEU A 17 26.22 -3.51 0.83
CA LEU A 17 27.29 -3.29 1.79
C LEU A 17 27.43 -4.45 2.76
N ALA A 18 26.31 -4.93 3.34
CA ALA A 18 26.31 -6.09 4.24
C ALA A 18 26.82 -7.34 3.53
N THR A 19 26.47 -7.55 2.26
CA THR A 19 26.96 -8.67 1.44
C THR A 19 28.47 -8.58 1.23
N ILE A 20 28.99 -7.41 0.87
CA ILE A 20 30.43 -7.19 0.68
C ILE A 20 31.22 -7.45 1.98
N ILE A 21 30.70 -6.99 3.12
CA ILE A 21 31.35 -7.21 4.43
C ILE A 21 31.36 -8.69 4.79
N ASN A 22 30.22 -9.36 4.61
CA ASN A 22 30.12 -10.81 4.83
C ASN A 22 31.20 -11.58 4.03
N GLU A 23 31.24 -11.34 2.71
CA GLU A 23 32.20 -12.02 1.81
C GLU A 23 33.66 -11.75 2.16
N LYS A 24 34.00 -10.50 2.53
CA LYS A 24 35.39 -10.10 2.84
C LYS A 24 35.87 -10.53 4.22
N HIS A 25 34.98 -10.57 5.19
CA HIS A 25 35.36 -10.74 6.59
C HIS A 25 34.75 -11.99 7.23
N ASN A 26 34.01 -12.78 6.47
CA ASN A 26 33.27 -13.97 6.94
C ASN A 26 32.40 -13.67 8.17
N ILE A 27 31.69 -12.51 8.14
CA ILE A 27 30.78 -12.05 9.19
C ILE A 27 29.35 -12.34 8.71
N GLU A 28 28.63 -13.20 9.41
CA GLU A 28 27.23 -13.46 9.12
C GLU A 28 26.35 -12.41 9.80
N PHE A 29 25.59 -11.64 9.00
CA PHE A 29 24.62 -10.68 9.49
C PHE A 29 23.23 -11.29 9.57
N VAL A 30 22.50 -10.97 10.63
CA VAL A 30 21.03 -11.11 10.65
C VAL A 30 20.47 -10.00 9.76
N ARG A 31 19.91 -10.39 8.61
CA ARG A 31 19.46 -9.46 7.56
C ARG A 31 18.06 -8.95 7.87
N MET A 32 17.94 -7.67 8.25
CA MET A 32 16.69 -7.02 8.62
C MET A 32 16.39 -5.74 7.82
N GLU A 33 17.25 -5.42 6.85
CA GLU A 33 17.12 -4.22 6.03
C GLU A 33 16.04 -4.31 4.94
N MET A 34 15.55 -5.51 4.65
CA MET A 34 14.48 -5.73 3.67
C MET A 34 13.31 -6.49 4.31
N GLY A 35 12.12 -5.93 4.19
CA GLY A 35 10.87 -6.55 4.67
C GLY A 35 10.40 -7.71 3.79
N ILE A 36 11.14 -8.82 3.82
CA ILE A 36 10.78 -10.04 3.11
C ILE A 36 10.26 -11.06 4.12
N PRO A 37 8.96 -11.43 4.09
CA PRO A 37 8.38 -12.36 5.08
C PRO A 37 8.97 -13.76 5.05
N ASN A 38 9.60 -14.16 3.93
CA ASN A 38 10.19 -15.48 3.72
C ASN A 38 9.23 -16.65 3.98
N ILE A 39 7.93 -16.43 3.75
CA ILE A 39 6.89 -17.45 3.86
C ILE A 39 6.85 -18.24 2.53
N PRO A 40 6.92 -19.57 2.56
CA PRO A 40 6.85 -20.36 1.34
C PRO A 40 5.51 -20.15 0.60
N THR A 41 5.59 -19.97 -0.71
CA THR A 41 4.39 -19.89 -1.55
C THR A 41 3.54 -21.15 -1.41
N PRO A 42 2.22 -21.05 -1.15
CA PRO A 42 1.32 -22.20 -1.06
C PRO A 42 1.38 -23.09 -2.31
N ASN A 43 1.33 -24.41 -2.12
CA ASN A 43 1.42 -25.36 -3.24
C ASN A 43 0.30 -25.17 -4.27
N ILE A 44 -0.90 -24.80 -3.85
CA ILE A 44 -2.02 -24.52 -4.77
C ILE A 44 -1.68 -23.39 -5.75
N ALA A 45 -0.99 -22.36 -5.31
CA ALA A 45 -0.57 -21.26 -6.17
C ALA A 45 0.49 -21.74 -7.19
N LYS A 46 1.49 -22.49 -6.73
CA LYS A 46 2.52 -23.08 -7.62
C LYS A 46 1.95 -24.02 -8.68
N ILE A 47 0.95 -24.82 -8.32
CA ILE A 47 0.26 -25.72 -9.26
C ILE A 47 -0.49 -24.89 -10.30
N ALA A 48 -1.27 -23.89 -9.86
CA ALA A 48 -2.04 -23.04 -10.77
C ALA A 48 -1.14 -22.26 -11.75
N GLU A 49 0.03 -21.77 -11.28
CA GLU A 49 1.01 -21.09 -12.14
C GLU A 49 1.58 -22.03 -13.22
N LYS A 50 1.98 -23.24 -12.83
CA LYS A 50 2.47 -24.26 -13.78
C LYS A 50 1.40 -24.61 -14.83
N GLU A 51 0.17 -24.86 -14.39
CA GLU A 51 -0.93 -25.12 -15.32
C GLU A 51 -1.20 -23.95 -16.28
N ALA A 52 -1.07 -22.71 -15.82
CA ALA A 52 -1.22 -21.54 -16.68
C ALA A 52 -0.14 -21.48 -17.77
N ILE A 53 1.11 -21.79 -17.41
CA ILE A 53 2.24 -21.89 -18.35
C ILE A 53 2.01 -23.03 -19.36
N ASP A 54 1.64 -24.20 -18.89
CA ASP A 54 1.39 -25.39 -19.74
C ASP A 54 0.25 -25.16 -20.74
N LYS A 55 -0.75 -24.36 -20.36
CA LYS A 55 -1.85 -23.92 -21.22
C LYS A 55 -1.46 -22.80 -22.19
N GLY A 56 -0.24 -22.29 -22.12
CA GLY A 56 0.27 -21.22 -22.99
C GLY A 56 -0.40 -19.87 -22.76
N LEU A 57 -0.95 -19.60 -21.57
CA LEU A 57 -1.70 -18.36 -21.29
C LEU A 57 -0.85 -17.10 -21.40
N GLN A 58 0.47 -17.20 -21.24
CA GLN A 58 1.42 -16.12 -21.43
C GLN A 58 1.52 -15.62 -22.88
N GLY A 59 1.01 -16.40 -23.84
CA GLY A 59 0.97 -16.02 -25.26
C GLY A 59 -0.21 -15.13 -25.68
N PHE A 60 -1.10 -14.78 -24.75
CA PHE A 60 -2.29 -14.00 -25.04
C PHE A 60 -2.26 -12.63 -24.35
N TYR A 61 -2.78 -11.61 -25.03
CA TYR A 61 -3.03 -10.31 -24.42
C TYR A 61 -4.25 -10.40 -23.49
N PRO A 62 -4.11 -10.00 -22.21
CA PRO A 62 -5.28 -9.89 -21.34
C PRO A 62 -6.15 -8.70 -21.79
N PRO A 63 -7.43 -8.66 -21.37
CA PRO A 63 -8.24 -7.44 -21.46
C PRO A 63 -7.56 -6.26 -20.76
N PHE A 64 -7.72 -5.04 -21.27
CA PHE A 64 -7.08 -3.83 -20.71
C PHE A 64 -7.39 -3.61 -19.22
N ASP A 65 -8.61 -3.94 -18.81
CA ASP A 65 -9.08 -3.80 -17.44
C ASP A 65 -8.85 -5.06 -16.57
N GLY A 66 -8.14 -6.06 -17.12
CA GLY A 66 -7.77 -7.28 -16.43
C GLY A 66 -8.65 -8.49 -16.73
N ILE A 67 -8.17 -9.66 -16.35
CA ILE A 67 -8.83 -10.95 -16.59
C ILE A 67 -10.05 -11.07 -15.67
N PRO A 68 -11.28 -11.34 -16.18
CA PRO A 68 -12.48 -11.42 -15.36
C PRO A 68 -12.40 -12.40 -14.18
N LYS A 69 -11.71 -13.53 -14.36
CA LYS A 69 -11.50 -14.52 -13.30
C LYS A 69 -10.69 -13.93 -12.13
N LEU A 70 -9.63 -13.16 -12.41
CA LEU A 70 -8.83 -12.49 -11.38
C LEU A 70 -9.63 -11.41 -10.66
N LYS A 71 -10.37 -10.58 -11.42
CA LYS A 71 -11.20 -9.51 -10.86
C LYS A 71 -12.28 -10.04 -9.92
N ASN A 72 -12.94 -11.14 -10.30
CA ASN A 72 -13.93 -11.81 -9.45
C ASN A 72 -13.28 -12.45 -8.20
N ALA A 73 -12.11 -13.06 -8.33
CA ALA A 73 -11.38 -13.60 -7.19
C ALA A 73 -10.97 -12.50 -6.21
N ALA A 74 -10.46 -11.37 -6.70
CA ALA A 74 -10.12 -10.22 -5.87
C ALA A 74 -11.36 -9.62 -5.18
N LYS A 75 -12.48 -9.44 -5.90
CA LYS A 75 -13.76 -9.04 -5.31
C LYS A 75 -14.15 -9.95 -4.14
N ASN A 76 -14.09 -11.27 -4.35
CA ASN A 76 -14.46 -12.24 -3.32
C ASN A 76 -13.49 -12.18 -2.12
N PHE A 77 -12.20 -11.99 -2.37
CA PHE A 77 -11.19 -11.82 -1.32
C PHE A 77 -11.48 -10.57 -0.47
N VAL A 78 -11.76 -9.45 -1.11
CA VAL A 78 -12.11 -8.20 -0.44
C VAL A 78 -13.36 -8.36 0.41
N LYS A 79 -14.40 -9.02 -0.11
CA LYS A 79 -15.61 -9.32 0.69
C LYS A 79 -15.31 -10.24 1.85
N ALA A 80 -14.50 -11.29 1.62
CA ALA A 80 -14.23 -12.33 2.61
C ALA A 80 -13.44 -11.82 3.83
N PHE A 81 -12.47 -10.92 3.63
CA PHE A 81 -11.53 -10.53 4.67
C PHE A 81 -11.64 -9.07 5.13
N LEU A 82 -12.19 -8.18 4.29
CA LEU A 82 -12.36 -6.77 4.60
C LEU A 82 -13.83 -6.37 4.77
N ASN A 83 -14.77 -7.26 4.42
CA ASN A 83 -16.22 -7.03 4.43
C ASN A 83 -16.65 -5.82 3.58
N VAL A 84 -15.92 -5.53 2.50
CA VAL A 84 -16.26 -4.45 1.57
C VAL A 84 -16.94 -5.02 0.34
N ASP A 85 -18.04 -4.43 -0.09
CA ASP A 85 -18.75 -4.79 -1.31
C ASP A 85 -18.24 -3.94 -2.48
N VAL A 86 -17.56 -4.58 -3.44
CA VAL A 86 -17.12 -3.96 -4.68
C VAL A 86 -17.63 -4.71 -5.89
N GLU A 87 -17.86 -4.03 -7.00
CA GLU A 87 -18.12 -4.71 -8.26
C GLU A 87 -16.80 -5.07 -8.95
N SER A 88 -16.78 -6.16 -9.73
CA SER A 88 -15.56 -6.59 -10.44
C SER A 88 -15.03 -5.53 -11.41
N LYS A 89 -15.87 -4.64 -11.93
CA LYS A 89 -15.43 -3.51 -12.77
C LYS A 89 -14.53 -2.50 -12.04
N HIS A 90 -14.64 -2.41 -10.70
CA HIS A 90 -13.82 -1.54 -9.87
C HIS A 90 -12.47 -2.16 -9.47
N VAL A 91 -12.23 -3.41 -9.83
CA VAL A 91 -10.96 -4.10 -9.59
C VAL A 91 -10.05 -3.94 -10.80
N ILE A 92 -8.89 -3.33 -10.62
CA ILE A 92 -7.90 -3.09 -11.67
C ILE A 92 -6.59 -3.82 -11.31
N PRO A 93 -6.23 -4.89 -12.02
CA PRO A 93 -4.92 -5.54 -11.85
C PRO A 93 -3.78 -4.61 -12.29
N THR A 94 -2.71 -4.58 -11.49
CA THR A 94 -1.51 -3.77 -11.76
C THR A 94 -0.24 -4.60 -11.60
N CYS A 95 0.89 -4.13 -12.13
CA CYS A 95 2.21 -4.72 -11.91
C CYS A 95 2.73 -4.37 -10.50
N GLY A 96 2.13 -5.01 -9.49
CA GLY A 96 2.39 -4.75 -8.07
C GLY A 96 1.72 -3.47 -7.55
N SER A 97 1.68 -3.35 -6.21
CA SER A 97 1.10 -2.17 -5.53
C SER A 97 1.81 -0.86 -5.88
N LEU A 98 3.09 -0.91 -6.27
CA LEU A 98 3.83 0.29 -6.68
C LEU A 98 3.26 0.95 -7.93
N GLN A 99 2.82 0.17 -8.93
CA GLN A 99 2.13 0.73 -10.09
C GLN A 99 0.75 1.28 -9.68
N GLY A 100 0.02 0.55 -8.84
CA GLY A 100 -1.25 1.01 -8.29
C GLY A 100 -1.09 2.34 -7.56
N GLY A 101 -0.09 2.44 -6.68
CA GLY A 101 0.22 3.67 -5.94
C GLY A 101 0.60 4.85 -6.85
N TYR A 102 1.38 4.60 -7.90
CA TYR A 102 1.72 5.61 -8.90
C TYR A 102 0.48 6.16 -9.61
N ILE A 103 -0.38 5.26 -10.09
CA ILE A 103 -1.62 5.63 -10.80
C ILE A 103 -2.58 6.36 -9.84
N SER A 104 -2.72 5.89 -8.61
CA SER A 104 -3.60 6.52 -7.61
C SER A 104 -3.14 7.93 -7.25
N GLN A 105 -1.83 8.15 -7.11
CA GLN A 105 -1.28 9.50 -6.89
C GLN A 105 -1.47 10.40 -8.11
N ALA A 106 -1.24 9.88 -9.33
CA ALA A 106 -1.50 10.62 -10.56
C ALA A 106 -2.99 11.01 -10.67
N LEU A 107 -3.90 10.11 -10.31
CA LEU A 107 -5.33 10.37 -10.26
C LEU A 107 -5.64 11.47 -9.23
N ALA A 108 -5.20 11.30 -7.98
CA ALA A 108 -5.42 12.26 -6.89
C ALA A 108 -4.95 13.68 -7.25
N GLY A 109 -3.80 13.79 -7.92
CA GLY A 109 -3.27 15.09 -8.36
C GLY A 109 -3.94 15.68 -9.61
N ASN A 110 -4.85 14.97 -10.27
CA ASN A 110 -5.50 15.41 -11.50
C ASN A 110 -7.03 15.36 -11.49
N MET A 111 -7.65 14.81 -10.44
CA MET A 111 -9.11 14.79 -10.30
C MET A 111 -9.69 16.18 -10.17
N ASN A 112 -9.01 17.06 -9.46
CA ASN A 112 -9.46 18.41 -9.18
C ASN A 112 -8.38 19.44 -9.49
N GLU A 113 -8.75 20.51 -10.17
CA GLU A 113 -7.82 21.59 -10.49
C GLU A 113 -7.28 22.25 -9.22
N GLY A 114 -5.96 22.48 -9.17
CA GLY A 114 -5.28 23.09 -8.03
C GLY A 114 -4.96 22.17 -6.86
N LYS A 115 -5.47 20.94 -6.80
CA LYS A 115 -5.19 19.97 -5.72
C LYS A 115 -3.97 19.12 -6.09
N LYS A 116 -2.77 19.63 -5.90
CA LYS A 116 -1.50 19.01 -6.31
C LYS A 116 -0.66 18.49 -5.14
N THR A 117 -1.22 18.39 -3.95
CA THR A 117 -0.50 17.96 -2.75
C THR A 117 -1.05 16.63 -2.24
N ILE A 118 -0.15 15.71 -1.89
CA ILE A 118 -0.48 14.45 -1.23
C ILE A 118 -0.01 14.51 0.24
N ILE A 119 -0.90 14.21 1.17
CA ILE A 119 -0.54 13.97 2.57
C ILE A 119 -0.10 12.53 2.71
N TYR A 120 1.04 12.30 3.35
CA TYR A 120 1.54 10.98 3.71
C TYR A 120 1.46 10.82 5.23
N LEU A 121 0.84 9.73 5.67
CA LEU A 121 0.90 9.35 7.08
C LEU A 121 2.20 8.59 7.32
N ASP A 122 3.19 9.30 7.85
CA ASP A 122 4.55 8.81 8.04
C ASP A 122 4.72 7.92 9.30
N PRO A 123 5.76 7.08 9.31
CA PRO A 123 6.75 6.87 8.25
C PRO A 123 6.15 6.19 7.03
N THR A 124 6.57 6.59 5.84
CA THR A 124 6.05 6.08 4.57
C THR A 124 7.15 5.43 3.75
N PHE A 125 6.81 4.41 2.96
CA PHE A 125 7.74 3.77 2.05
C PHE A 125 8.31 4.80 1.06
N PRO A 126 9.65 5.02 1.02
CA PRO A 126 10.22 6.19 0.33
C PRO A 126 9.90 6.30 -1.16
N VAL A 127 9.66 5.15 -1.83
CA VAL A 127 9.38 5.10 -3.27
C VAL A 127 8.11 5.87 -3.62
N THR A 128 7.08 5.86 -2.76
CA THR A 128 5.83 6.59 -3.02
C THR A 128 6.05 8.10 -3.11
N ARG A 129 6.95 8.66 -2.27
CA ARG A 129 7.32 10.07 -2.34
C ARG A 129 8.15 10.41 -3.59
N TYR A 130 9.01 9.50 -4.05
CA TYR A 130 9.70 9.69 -5.34
C TYR A 130 8.72 9.67 -6.51
N GLN A 131 7.69 8.84 -6.44
CA GLN A 131 6.61 8.83 -7.44
C GLN A 131 5.87 10.17 -7.47
N ALA A 132 5.49 10.73 -6.32
CA ALA A 132 4.86 12.05 -6.25
C ALA A 132 5.73 13.15 -6.86
N LYS A 133 7.02 13.16 -6.50
CA LYS A 133 7.98 14.11 -7.08
C LYS A 133 8.08 13.98 -8.60
N PHE A 134 8.11 12.75 -9.12
CA PHE A 134 8.14 12.50 -10.57
C PHE A 134 6.86 12.99 -11.26
N LEU A 135 5.71 12.90 -10.60
CA LEU A 135 4.42 13.40 -11.06
C LEU A 135 4.25 14.92 -10.93
N GLY A 136 5.25 15.63 -10.38
CA GLY A 136 5.15 17.07 -10.09
C GLY A 136 4.18 17.40 -8.95
N LEU A 137 3.95 16.46 -8.04
CA LEU A 137 3.10 16.65 -6.87
C LEU A 137 3.92 17.08 -5.66
N GLU A 138 3.33 17.92 -4.82
CA GLU A 138 3.86 18.28 -3.51
C GLU A 138 3.54 17.17 -2.50
N ALA A 139 4.39 17.05 -1.47
CA ALA A 139 4.26 16.04 -0.43
C ALA A 139 4.31 16.68 0.96
N ILE A 140 3.31 16.40 1.79
CA ILE A 140 3.28 16.77 3.21
C ILE A 140 3.33 15.47 4.02
N GLY A 141 4.16 15.42 5.08
CA GLY A 141 4.20 14.30 6.02
C GLY A 141 3.49 14.65 7.31
N ILE A 142 2.70 13.71 7.83
CA ILE A 142 2.15 13.74 9.19
C ILE A 142 2.66 12.48 9.89
N ASP A 143 3.48 12.63 10.93
CA ASP A 143 4.09 11.51 11.62
C ASP A 143 3.09 10.83 12.57
N LEU A 144 2.83 9.55 12.36
CA LEU A 144 1.94 8.73 13.20
C LEU A 144 2.51 8.45 14.59
N TYR A 145 3.78 8.79 14.86
CA TYR A 145 4.34 8.77 16.20
C TYR A 145 3.83 9.95 17.04
N ASP A 146 3.73 11.12 16.41
CA ASP A 146 3.31 12.35 17.09
C ASP A 146 1.78 12.52 17.09
N TYR A 147 1.10 12.02 16.07
CA TYR A 147 -0.33 12.25 15.84
C TYR A 147 -1.11 10.94 15.73
N ARG A 148 -2.07 10.73 16.63
CA ARG A 148 -3.00 9.60 16.61
C ARG A 148 -4.40 10.02 17.07
N GLY A 149 -5.42 9.25 16.69
CA GLY A 149 -6.80 9.51 17.10
C GLY A 149 -7.27 10.90 16.68
N SER A 150 -7.84 11.66 17.62
CA SER A 150 -8.35 13.00 17.36
C SER A 150 -7.27 14.00 16.94
N GLU A 151 -6.06 13.88 17.45
CA GLU A 151 -4.95 14.78 17.08
C GLU A 151 -4.52 14.59 15.63
N LEU A 152 -4.50 13.34 15.14
CA LEU A 152 -4.27 13.05 13.72
C LEU A 152 -5.34 13.70 12.84
N ILE A 153 -6.61 13.59 13.23
CA ILE A 153 -7.72 14.13 12.47
C ILE A 153 -7.65 15.67 12.41
N GLU A 154 -7.34 16.33 13.51
CA GLU A 154 -7.18 17.79 13.54
C GLU A 154 -5.99 18.26 12.70
N GLU A 155 -4.86 17.54 12.72
CA GLU A 155 -3.71 17.89 11.88
C GLU A 155 -4.01 17.70 10.39
N ILE A 156 -4.73 16.64 10.00
CA ILE A 156 -5.20 16.46 8.61
C ILE A 156 -6.10 17.63 8.20
N LYS A 157 -7.11 17.99 9.00
CA LYS A 157 -8.03 19.10 8.72
C LYS A 157 -7.31 20.43 8.52
N LYS A 158 -6.29 20.70 9.32
CA LYS A 158 -5.47 21.90 9.21
C LYS A 158 -4.80 22.03 7.83
N HIS A 159 -4.25 20.91 7.31
CA HIS A 159 -3.68 20.89 5.96
C HIS A 159 -4.74 20.96 4.87
N VAL A 160 -5.87 20.26 5.05
CA VAL A 160 -6.99 20.25 4.09
C VAL A 160 -7.62 21.63 3.92
N SER A 161 -7.69 22.42 4.99
CA SER A 161 -8.27 23.80 4.96
C SER A 161 -7.58 24.73 3.96
N ALA A 162 -6.34 24.44 3.57
CA ALA A 162 -5.62 25.19 2.53
C ALA A 162 -6.12 24.92 1.10
N GLY A 163 -6.99 23.93 0.89
CA GLY A 163 -7.66 23.62 -0.39
C GLY A 163 -6.79 23.00 -1.47
N LYS A 164 -5.55 22.57 -1.15
CA LYS A 164 -4.57 22.05 -2.13
C LYS A 164 -4.41 20.54 -2.12
N ILE A 165 -5.05 19.85 -1.17
CA ILE A 165 -4.86 18.41 -0.98
C ILE A 165 -5.69 17.63 -2.00
N GLY A 166 -5.03 16.81 -2.80
CA GLY A 166 -5.65 15.90 -3.76
C GLY A 166 -5.77 14.46 -3.23
N GLY A 167 -4.85 14.05 -2.35
CA GLY A 167 -4.88 12.70 -1.78
C GLY A 167 -4.27 12.61 -0.39
N ILE A 168 -4.64 11.55 0.33
CA ILE A 168 -4.03 11.12 1.59
C ILE A 168 -3.57 9.67 1.40
N LEU A 169 -2.28 9.38 1.65
CA LEU A 169 -1.70 8.06 1.42
C LEU A 169 -1.07 7.50 2.70
N TRP A 170 -1.37 6.24 2.98
CA TRP A 170 -0.76 5.46 4.07
C TRP A 170 -0.68 3.98 3.72
N SER A 171 0.11 3.21 4.47
CA SER A 171 0.08 1.76 4.42
C SER A 171 -0.42 1.16 5.74
N SER A 172 -1.10 0.00 5.68
CA SER A 172 -1.66 -0.69 6.85
C SER A 172 -1.60 -2.22 6.66
N PRO A 173 -0.85 -2.98 7.50
CA PRO A 173 0.17 -2.48 8.42
C PRO A 173 1.20 -1.59 7.76
N ASN A 174 1.67 -0.58 8.49
CA ASN A 174 2.59 0.41 7.97
C ASN A 174 4.00 -0.16 7.73
N ASN A 175 4.65 0.27 6.69
CA ASN A 175 6.07 0.01 6.46
C ASN A 175 6.87 1.34 6.64
N PRO A 176 7.76 1.45 7.67
CA PRO A 176 8.32 0.35 8.47
C PRO A 176 7.77 0.22 9.90
N SER A 177 6.87 1.10 10.36
CA SER A 177 6.49 1.19 11.79
C SER A 177 5.56 0.06 12.28
N TRP A 178 4.97 -0.71 11.36
CA TRP A 178 3.95 -1.73 11.62
C TRP A 178 2.67 -1.20 12.29
N SER A 179 2.51 0.11 12.39
CA SER A 179 1.30 0.72 12.92
C SER A 179 0.13 0.53 11.96
N CYS A 180 -1.07 0.39 12.52
CA CYS A 180 -2.32 0.35 11.77
C CYS A 180 -3.22 1.47 12.26
N LEU A 181 -4.01 2.04 11.36
CA LEU A 181 -5.09 2.94 11.75
C LEU A 181 -6.21 2.15 12.43
N ASN A 182 -6.91 2.78 13.36
CA ASN A 182 -8.09 2.22 13.99
C ASN A 182 -9.36 2.69 13.30
N ASP A 183 -10.50 2.10 13.68
CA ASP A 183 -11.80 2.40 13.05
C ASP A 183 -12.17 3.88 13.14
N PHE A 184 -11.91 4.54 14.27
CA PHE A 184 -12.15 5.97 14.45
C PHE A 184 -11.31 6.82 13.49
N GLU A 185 -10.02 6.50 13.33
CA GLU A 185 -9.12 7.21 12.42
C GLU A 185 -9.57 7.02 10.96
N LEU A 186 -9.90 5.79 10.55
CA LEU A 186 -10.36 5.47 9.20
C LEU A 186 -11.69 6.16 8.87
N GLU A 187 -12.68 6.11 9.77
CA GLU A 187 -13.98 6.75 9.59
C GLU A 187 -13.85 8.26 9.39
N ASN A 188 -13.04 8.91 10.23
CA ASN A 188 -12.87 10.37 10.13
C ASN A 188 -12.02 10.78 8.92
N ILE A 189 -11.01 10.00 8.52
CA ILE A 189 -10.27 10.24 7.27
C ILE A 189 -11.21 10.08 6.07
N ALA A 190 -12.05 9.04 6.04
CA ALA A 190 -13.03 8.83 4.98
C ALA A 190 -13.96 10.04 4.85
N LYS A 191 -14.53 10.49 5.97
CA LYS A 191 -15.39 11.66 6.00
C LYS A 191 -14.71 12.92 5.46
N ILE A 192 -13.46 13.18 5.86
CA ILE A 192 -12.68 14.32 5.34
C ILE A 192 -12.47 14.20 3.84
N CYS A 193 -12.15 12.98 3.36
CA CYS A 193 -11.92 12.73 1.95
C CYS A 193 -13.18 12.95 1.11
N ASP A 194 -14.32 12.45 1.57
CA ASP A 194 -15.61 12.61 0.88
C ASP A 194 -16.09 14.06 0.86
N GLU A 195 -16.03 14.77 2.00
CA GLU A 195 -16.45 16.16 2.12
C GLU A 195 -15.59 17.14 1.30
N ASN A 196 -14.34 16.78 1.01
CA ASN A 196 -13.38 17.66 0.34
C ASN A 196 -12.91 17.13 -1.02
N GLU A 197 -13.55 16.11 -1.58
CA GLU A 197 -13.16 15.50 -2.87
C GLU A 197 -11.65 15.16 -2.91
N ILE A 198 -11.16 14.50 -1.86
CA ILE A 198 -9.79 14.03 -1.69
C ILE A 198 -9.78 12.52 -1.88
N LEU A 199 -8.78 11.97 -2.58
CA LEU A 199 -8.64 10.54 -2.73
C LEU A 199 -7.89 9.94 -1.54
N ALA A 200 -8.55 9.04 -0.79
CA ALA A 200 -7.90 8.19 0.18
C ALA A 200 -7.16 7.04 -0.52
N ILE A 201 -5.86 6.89 -0.29
CA ILE A 201 -5.02 5.84 -0.92
C ILE A 201 -4.45 4.96 0.19
N GLU A 202 -5.01 3.78 0.35
CA GLU A 202 -4.62 2.82 1.37
C GLU A 202 -3.79 1.70 0.74
N ASP A 203 -2.53 1.55 1.16
CA ASP A 203 -1.65 0.46 0.70
C ASP A 203 -1.67 -0.70 1.70
N LEU A 204 -2.35 -1.78 1.34
CA LEU A 204 -2.44 -3.03 2.08
C LEU A 204 -1.42 -4.07 1.55
N ALA A 205 -0.21 -3.67 1.19
CA ALA A 205 0.83 -4.60 0.73
C ALA A 205 1.17 -5.67 1.78
N TYR A 206 0.91 -5.43 3.05
CA TYR A 206 1.09 -6.36 4.17
C TYR A 206 -0.26 -6.90 4.72
N ILE A 207 -1.28 -6.96 3.87
CA ILE A 207 -2.58 -7.51 4.24
C ILE A 207 -2.45 -8.93 4.83
N GLY A 208 -3.18 -9.18 5.93
CA GLY A 208 -3.11 -10.46 6.66
C GLY A 208 -1.94 -10.55 7.65
N MET A 209 -1.07 -9.53 7.73
CA MET A 209 0.04 -9.49 8.69
C MET A 209 -0.22 -8.56 9.90
N ASP A 210 -1.45 -8.18 10.12
CA ASP A 210 -1.88 -7.56 11.38
C ASP A 210 -2.18 -8.68 12.39
N PHE A 211 -1.33 -8.84 13.39
CA PHE A 211 -1.44 -9.90 14.39
C PHE A 211 -2.16 -9.47 15.67
N ARG A 212 -2.82 -8.31 15.67
CA ARG A 212 -3.59 -7.82 16.82
C ARG A 212 -4.86 -8.63 17.08
N LYS A 213 -5.41 -9.23 16.01
CA LYS A 213 -6.58 -10.13 16.03
C LYS A 213 -6.36 -11.29 15.05
N ASP A 214 -7.15 -12.33 15.16
CA ASP A 214 -7.18 -13.41 14.16
C ASP A 214 -8.15 -13.02 13.02
N TYR A 215 -7.59 -12.67 11.89
CA TYR A 215 -8.32 -12.31 10.66
C TYR A 215 -8.35 -13.47 9.65
N SER A 216 -8.00 -14.68 10.05
CA SER A 216 -7.83 -15.82 9.11
C SER A 216 -9.14 -16.45 8.63
N VAL A 217 -10.26 -16.16 9.30
CA VAL A 217 -11.55 -16.78 8.99
C VAL A 217 -12.33 -15.94 7.97
N PRO A 218 -12.49 -16.40 6.72
CA PRO A 218 -13.19 -15.63 5.70
C PRO A 218 -14.68 -15.48 6.04
N PHE A 219 -15.28 -14.35 5.65
CA PHE A 219 -16.69 -14.00 5.84
C PHE A 219 -17.15 -13.97 7.31
N SER A 220 -16.25 -13.77 8.23
CA SER A 220 -16.53 -13.76 9.67
C SER A 220 -15.73 -12.65 10.37
N GLU A 221 -16.31 -12.04 11.39
CA GLU A 221 -15.60 -11.12 12.26
C GLU A 221 -14.51 -11.83 13.08
N PRO A 222 -13.40 -11.13 13.38
CA PRO A 222 -13.13 -9.75 12.99
C PRO A 222 -12.67 -9.63 11.54
N PHE A 223 -13.09 -8.56 10.85
CA PHE A 223 -12.58 -8.20 9.52
C PHE A 223 -11.35 -7.29 9.64
N ILE A 224 -10.49 -7.32 8.61
CA ILE A 224 -9.34 -6.42 8.50
C ILE A 224 -9.87 -4.99 8.31
N PRO A 225 -9.50 -4.03 9.20
CA PRO A 225 -9.94 -2.64 9.07
C PRO A 225 -9.41 -2.02 7.76
N THR A 226 -10.29 -1.32 7.04
CA THR A 226 -9.96 -0.65 5.79
C THR A 226 -10.84 0.58 5.59
N ILE A 227 -10.31 1.56 4.86
CA ILE A 227 -11.03 2.78 4.49
C ILE A 227 -12.33 2.50 3.71
N GLY A 228 -12.36 1.40 2.95
CA GLY A 228 -13.51 1.02 2.14
C GLY A 228 -14.80 0.72 2.90
N ASN A 229 -14.75 0.62 4.23
CA ASN A 229 -15.94 0.45 5.07
C ASN A 229 -16.61 1.78 5.47
N TYR A 230 -15.96 2.95 5.19
CA TYR A 230 -16.38 4.22 5.79
C TYR A 230 -16.64 5.35 4.79
N GLY A 231 -16.19 5.24 3.54
CA GLY A 231 -16.31 6.33 2.57
C GLY A 231 -16.46 5.88 1.13
N GLU A 232 -16.57 6.84 0.22
CA GLU A 232 -16.76 6.62 -1.22
C GLU A 232 -15.50 6.97 -2.04
N ASN A 233 -14.69 7.95 -1.59
CA ASN A 233 -13.51 8.45 -2.30
C ASN A 233 -12.23 7.71 -1.89
N TRP A 234 -12.09 6.43 -2.25
CA TRP A 234 -10.94 5.63 -1.85
C TRP A 234 -10.41 4.71 -2.95
N VAL A 235 -9.14 4.37 -2.81
CA VAL A 235 -8.46 3.28 -3.52
C VAL A 235 -7.68 2.45 -2.50
N THR A 236 -7.90 1.15 -2.50
CA THR A 236 -7.14 0.20 -1.69
C THR A 236 -6.25 -0.65 -2.58
N LEU A 237 -4.96 -0.68 -2.29
CA LEU A 237 -3.94 -1.43 -3.03
C LEU A 237 -3.69 -2.75 -2.30
N ILE A 238 -4.05 -3.88 -2.91
CA ILE A 238 -3.86 -5.21 -2.36
C ILE A 238 -2.78 -5.93 -3.17
N SER A 239 -1.86 -6.59 -2.48
CA SER A 239 -0.76 -7.33 -3.10
C SER A 239 -0.59 -8.70 -2.49
N ALA A 240 -0.24 -9.69 -3.33
CA ALA A 240 0.16 -11.03 -2.91
C ALA A 240 1.70 -11.19 -2.84
N SER A 241 2.44 -10.08 -2.75
CA SER A 241 3.91 -10.09 -2.75
C SER A 241 4.54 -10.41 -1.40
N LYS A 242 3.73 -10.44 -0.33
CA LYS A 242 4.17 -10.69 1.06
C LYS A 242 3.55 -11.92 1.67
#